data_2dafb5647ef9acb156a376a059e573ca
#
_entry.id   2dafb5647ef9acb156a376a059e573ca
#
_cell.length_a   1.000
_cell.length_b   1.000
_cell.length_c   1.000
_cell.angle_alpha   90.00
_cell.angle_beta   90.00
_cell.angle_gamma   90.00
#
_symmetry.space_group_name_H-M   'P 1'
#
loop_
_entity.id
_entity.type
_entity.pdbx_description
1 polymer ?
#
loop_
_entity_poly.entity_id
_entity_poly.type
_entity_poly.pdbx_seq_one_letter_code
_entity_poly.pdbx_strand_id
1 'polypeptide(L)'
;QHNMSLSLNIMSKNISIDSPSESPIIVGNGKDLVLIAGPCAIESRDHSMRMAEMIGGVCDKLGVRWVFKACYDKDCRSSPSSFHGLGVDDGLQVLADVREAHGIPVTSDFSDPSWGAATGEVCDMVQVPAYLCRQTSMLRAAAATGKPVHLKKGQFMSPWNMKNSCRKLEAFGNDQILLTDRGTFFGYNML
;
A
#
# COMPACT_ATOMS: atom_id res chain seq x y z
N GLN A 1 -11.93 33.18 -25.09
CA GLN A 1 -12.70 32.05 -24.57
C GLN A 1 -12.16 30.77 -25.20
N HIS A 2 -11.14 30.15 -24.62
CA HIS A 2 -10.70 28.82 -24.99
C HIS A 2 -11.34 27.84 -24.02
N ASN A 3 -12.40 27.21 -24.49
CA ASN A 3 -12.99 26.05 -23.84
C ASN A 3 -12.01 24.87 -24.00
N MET A 4 -11.10 24.71 -23.08
CA MET A 4 -10.36 23.44 -22.93
C MET A 4 -11.26 22.44 -22.20
N SER A 5 -12.11 21.78 -22.96
CA SER A 5 -12.71 20.51 -22.54
C SER A 5 -11.57 19.50 -22.39
N LEU A 6 -10.98 19.45 -21.21
CA LEU A 6 -10.17 18.32 -20.76
C LEU A 6 -11.15 17.17 -20.50
N SER A 7 -11.47 16.42 -21.56
CA SER A 7 -11.96 15.06 -21.36
C SER A 7 -10.82 14.27 -20.72
N LEU A 8 -10.80 14.23 -19.40
CA LEU A 8 -10.06 13.25 -18.64
C LEU A 8 -10.68 11.88 -18.96
N ASN A 9 -10.23 11.28 -20.04
CA ASN A 9 -10.36 9.85 -20.23
C ASN A 9 -9.44 9.18 -19.21
N ILE A 10 -9.84 9.24 -17.94
CA ILE A 10 -9.28 8.39 -16.90
C ILE A 10 -9.87 7.01 -17.21
N MET A 11 -9.22 6.30 -18.11
CA MET A 11 -9.42 4.86 -18.20
C MET A 11 -8.89 4.31 -16.89
N SER A 12 -9.77 4.08 -15.92
CA SER A 12 -9.40 3.40 -14.70
C SER A 12 -8.94 2.00 -15.10
N LYS A 13 -7.66 1.74 -14.97
CA LYS A 13 -7.06 0.44 -15.25
C LYS A 13 -7.45 -0.53 -14.14
N ASN A 14 -7.76 -1.76 -14.49
CA ASN A 14 -7.87 -2.81 -13.50
C ASN A 14 -6.48 -3.17 -12.96
N ILE A 15 -6.35 -3.17 -11.66
CA ILE A 15 -5.15 -3.61 -10.96
C ILE A 15 -5.42 -4.98 -10.37
N SER A 16 -4.54 -5.93 -10.62
CA SER A 16 -4.64 -7.31 -10.14
C SER A 16 -3.67 -7.54 -8.99
N ILE A 17 -4.18 -7.94 -7.84
CA ILE A 17 -3.40 -8.33 -6.67
C ILE A 17 -3.52 -9.84 -6.54
N ASP A 18 -2.40 -10.55 -6.61
CA ASP A 18 -2.38 -12.00 -6.47
C ASP A 18 -2.88 -12.42 -5.09
N SER A 19 -3.56 -13.57 -5.04
CA SER A 19 -4.09 -14.14 -3.80
C SER A 19 -3.58 -15.58 -3.65
N PRO A 20 -3.10 -15.98 -2.45
CA PRO A 20 -2.53 -17.30 -2.25
C PRO A 20 -3.51 -18.48 -2.46
N SER A 21 -4.77 -18.30 -2.05
CA SER A 21 -5.77 -19.38 -2.02
C SER A 21 -6.96 -19.19 -2.96
N GLU A 22 -7.11 -17.99 -3.53
CA GLU A 22 -8.25 -17.63 -4.36
C GLU A 22 -7.84 -16.96 -5.67
N SER A 23 -8.83 -16.67 -6.52
CA SER A 23 -8.59 -15.83 -7.70
C SER A 23 -8.04 -14.47 -7.31
N PRO A 24 -7.21 -13.82 -8.15
CA PRO A 24 -6.69 -12.49 -7.88
C PRO A 24 -7.78 -11.49 -7.51
N ILE A 25 -7.43 -10.55 -6.64
CA ILE A 25 -8.29 -9.42 -6.28
C ILE A 25 -8.15 -8.35 -7.36
N ILE A 26 -9.27 -7.99 -7.99
CA ILE A 26 -9.29 -6.95 -9.03
C ILE A 26 -9.81 -5.64 -8.45
N VAL A 27 -8.98 -4.59 -8.50
CA VAL A 27 -9.33 -3.23 -8.08
C VAL A 27 -9.49 -2.34 -9.29
N GLY A 28 -10.61 -1.63 -9.42
CA GLY A 28 -10.86 -0.64 -10.48
C GLY A 28 -12.12 -0.91 -11.31
N ASN A 29 -12.45 0.03 -12.21
CA ASN A 29 -13.53 -0.08 -13.21
C ASN A 29 -14.91 -0.50 -12.66
N GLY A 30 -15.32 0.06 -11.52
CA GLY A 30 -16.62 -0.25 -10.93
C GLY A 30 -16.75 -1.69 -10.43
N LYS A 31 -15.62 -2.34 -10.15
CA LYS A 31 -15.58 -3.62 -9.45
C LYS A 31 -15.97 -3.44 -7.97
N ASP A 32 -16.18 -4.57 -7.32
CA ASP A 32 -16.57 -4.62 -5.93
C ASP A 32 -15.56 -3.88 -5.03
N LEU A 33 -16.04 -3.44 -3.87
CA LEU A 33 -15.19 -2.83 -2.86
C LEU A 33 -14.12 -3.82 -2.39
N VAL A 34 -12.90 -3.36 -2.32
CA VAL A 34 -11.77 -4.10 -1.73
C VAL A 34 -11.29 -3.38 -0.49
N LEU A 35 -11.18 -4.09 0.62
CA LEU A 35 -10.68 -3.56 1.87
C LEU A 35 -9.16 -3.80 1.98
N ILE A 36 -8.40 -2.79 2.36
CA ILE A 36 -7.00 -2.91 2.78
C ILE A 36 -6.96 -2.54 4.26
N ALA A 37 -6.79 -3.51 5.13
CA ALA A 37 -6.91 -3.32 6.58
C ALA A 37 -5.94 -4.18 7.37
N GLY A 38 -5.66 -3.73 8.61
CA GLY A 38 -4.81 -4.43 9.57
C GLY A 38 -4.24 -3.47 10.61
N PRO A 39 -3.40 -3.96 11.52
CA PRO A 39 -2.77 -3.12 12.54
C PRO A 39 -1.78 -2.14 11.88
N CYS A 40 -1.65 -0.94 12.46
CA CYS A 40 -0.75 0.08 11.93
C CYS A 40 0.72 -0.39 11.92
N ALA A 41 1.14 -1.08 12.99
CA ALA A 41 2.46 -1.68 13.12
C ALA A 41 2.33 -3.14 13.55
N ILE A 42 3.29 -3.97 13.17
CA ILE A 42 3.40 -5.34 13.65
C ILE A 42 3.94 -5.31 15.07
N GLU A 43 3.07 -5.54 16.05
CA GLU A 43 3.46 -5.57 17.47
C GLU A 43 4.03 -6.95 17.88
N SER A 44 3.43 -8.01 17.36
CA SER A 44 3.89 -9.38 17.49
C SER A 44 3.22 -10.26 16.45
N ARG A 45 3.75 -11.48 16.26
CA ARG A 45 3.15 -12.50 15.41
C ARG A 45 1.72 -12.82 15.86
N ASP A 46 1.53 -13.13 17.15
CA ASP A 46 0.23 -13.50 17.70
C ASP A 46 -0.82 -12.40 17.59
N HIS A 47 -0.41 -11.14 17.77
CA HIS A 47 -1.29 -10.00 17.54
C HIS A 47 -1.73 -9.92 16.07
N SER A 48 -0.79 -10.05 15.14
CA SER A 48 -1.08 -9.99 13.70
C SER A 48 -2.00 -11.13 13.25
N MET A 49 -1.78 -12.35 13.75
CA MET A 49 -2.64 -13.51 13.46
C MET A 49 -4.07 -13.29 13.96
N ARG A 50 -4.24 -12.86 15.22
CA ARG A 50 -5.58 -12.54 15.76
C ARG A 50 -6.27 -11.44 14.98
N MET A 51 -5.56 -10.39 14.57
CA MET A 51 -6.12 -9.29 13.78
C MET A 51 -6.56 -9.78 12.40
N ALA A 52 -5.78 -10.65 11.76
CA ALA A 52 -6.14 -11.24 10.48
C ALA A 52 -7.42 -12.10 10.60
N GLU A 53 -7.51 -12.93 11.62
CA GLU A 53 -8.70 -13.74 11.90
C GLU A 53 -9.95 -12.87 12.13
N MET A 54 -9.83 -11.84 12.96
CA MET A 54 -10.96 -10.94 13.27
C MET A 54 -11.44 -10.18 12.05
N ILE A 55 -10.51 -9.59 11.28
CA ILE A 55 -10.86 -8.83 10.08
C ILE A 55 -11.43 -9.76 9.02
N GLY A 56 -10.79 -10.93 8.80
CA GLY A 56 -11.26 -11.95 7.87
C GLY A 56 -12.69 -12.38 8.16
N GLY A 57 -13.00 -12.70 9.43
CA GLY A 57 -14.35 -13.08 9.83
C GLY A 57 -15.42 -11.99 9.61
N VAL A 58 -15.03 -10.72 9.62
CA VAL A 58 -15.95 -9.62 9.22
C VAL A 58 -16.08 -9.56 7.70
N CYS A 59 -14.98 -9.65 6.96
CA CYS A 59 -14.97 -9.62 5.51
C CYS A 59 -15.80 -10.77 4.91
N ASP A 60 -15.65 -11.97 5.45
CA ASP A 60 -16.41 -13.16 5.03
C ASP A 60 -17.92 -12.97 5.19
N LYS A 61 -18.34 -12.43 6.36
CA LYS A 61 -19.76 -12.13 6.62
C LYS A 61 -20.36 -11.09 5.68
N LEU A 62 -19.52 -10.18 5.19
CA LEU A 62 -19.93 -9.09 4.30
C LEU A 62 -19.71 -9.40 2.82
N GLY A 63 -19.04 -10.51 2.50
CA GLY A 63 -18.66 -10.86 1.13
C GLY A 63 -17.66 -9.88 0.53
N VAL A 64 -16.78 -9.26 1.34
CA VAL A 64 -15.80 -8.27 0.90
C VAL A 64 -14.42 -8.91 0.77
N ARG A 65 -13.82 -8.78 -0.41
CA ARG A 65 -12.41 -9.18 -0.62
C ARG A 65 -11.48 -8.19 0.08
N TRP A 66 -10.36 -8.68 0.60
CA TRP A 66 -9.47 -7.82 1.36
C TRP A 66 -7.99 -8.22 1.27
N VAL A 67 -7.13 -7.26 1.62
CA VAL A 67 -5.68 -7.39 1.71
C VAL A 67 -5.28 -7.06 3.14
N PHE A 68 -4.56 -7.95 3.81
CA PHE A 68 -4.04 -7.67 5.16
C PHE A 68 -2.89 -6.69 5.06
N LYS A 69 -2.96 -5.62 5.84
CA LYS A 69 -1.92 -4.59 5.90
C LYS A 69 -1.34 -4.45 7.29
N ALA A 70 -0.03 -4.62 7.41
CA ALA A 70 0.70 -4.24 8.60
C ALA A 70 2.10 -3.74 8.22
N CYS A 71 2.64 -2.82 9.00
CA CYS A 71 3.94 -2.24 8.74
C CYS A 71 4.97 -2.81 9.71
N TYR A 72 6.07 -3.29 9.20
CA TYR A 72 7.16 -3.87 9.98
C TYR A 72 8.10 -2.83 10.60
N ASP A 73 8.11 -1.61 10.03
CA ASP A 73 8.87 -0.48 10.55
C ASP A 73 8.12 0.84 10.40
N LYS A 74 7.94 1.57 11.48
CA LYS A 74 7.26 2.88 11.57
C LYS A 74 8.27 4.01 11.81
N ASP A 75 9.18 4.18 10.90
CA ASP A 75 10.23 5.20 10.94
C ASP A 75 9.70 6.65 11.02
N CYS A 76 8.42 6.87 10.72
CA CYS A 76 7.78 8.20 10.78
C CYS A 76 7.15 8.57 12.14
N ARG A 77 7.46 7.83 13.23
CA ARG A 77 6.96 8.14 14.58
C ARG A 77 7.50 9.47 15.09
N SER A 78 6.69 10.18 15.87
CA SER A 78 7.04 11.50 16.40
C SER A 78 8.10 11.47 17.50
N SER A 79 8.22 10.36 18.23
CA SER A 79 9.22 10.19 19.29
C SER A 79 10.20 9.08 18.93
N PRO A 80 11.50 9.26 19.15
CA PRO A 80 12.49 8.22 18.92
C PRO A 80 12.35 7.03 19.88
N SER A 81 11.64 7.19 20.99
CA SER A 81 11.34 6.12 21.94
C SER A 81 10.04 5.36 21.63
N SER A 82 9.30 5.76 20.60
CA SER A 82 8.09 5.05 20.19
C SER A 82 8.42 3.66 19.65
N PHE A 83 7.50 2.73 19.87
CA PHE A 83 7.62 1.42 19.23
C PHE A 83 7.51 1.55 17.71
N HIS A 84 8.52 1.09 16.99
CA HIS A 84 8.61 1.20 15.54
C HIS A 84 8.09 -0.03 14.79
N GLY A 85 8.04 -1.17 15.41
CA GLY A 85 7.74 -2.47 14.80
C GLY A 85 8.82 -3.50 15.13
N LEU A 86 8.83 -4.61 14.43
CA LEU A 86 9.78 -5.72 14.64
C LEU A 86 11.03 -5.61 13.75
N GLY A 87 11.06 -4.62 12.85
CA GLY A 87 12.09 -4.53 11.80
C GLY A 87 11.76 -5.37 10.57
N VAL A 88 12.66 -5.33 9.59
CA VAL A 88 12.41 -5.88 8.25
C VAL A 88 12.26 -7.39 8.29
N ASP A 89 13.25 -8.11 8.82
CA ASP A 89 13.32 -9.57 8.72
C ASP A 89 12.19 -10.24 9.51
N ASP A 90 12.06 -9.92 10.80
CA ASP A 90 11.02 -10.51 11.66
C ASP A 90 9.62 -10.08 11.23
N GLY A 91 9.47 -8.82 10.80
CA GLY A 91 8.17 -8.32 10.37
C GLY A 91 7.72 -8.90 9.03
N LEU A 92 8.62 -9.13 8.08
CA LEU A 92 8.30 -9.83 6.84
C LEU A 92 7.97 -11.30 7.09
N GLN A 93 8.65 -11.95 8.04
CA GLN A 93 8.30 -13.31 8.45
C GLN A 93 6.87 -13.37 9.00
N VAL A 94 6.47 -12.42 9.86
CA VAL A 94 5.09 -12.35 10.38
C VAL A 94 4.08 -12.16 9.24
N LEU A 95 4.38 -11.34 8.24
CA LEU A 95 3.50 -11.18 7.08
C LEU A 95 3.39 -12.46 6.25
N ALA A 96 4.50 -13.16 6.04
CA ALA A 96 4.50 -14.47 5.38
C ALA A 96 3.63 -15.49 6.13
N ASP A 97 3.75 -15.55 7.46
CA ASP A 97 2.96 -16.43 8.32
C ASP A 97 1.45 -16.13 8.22
N VAL A 98 1.07 -14.85 8.25
CA VAL A 98 -0.33 -14.42 8.08
C VAL A 98 -0.85 -14.82 6.69
N ARG A 99 -0.05 -14.56 5.66
CA ARG A 99 -0.37 -14.89 4.27
C ARG A 99 -0.64 -16.38 4.07
N GLU A 100 0.23 -17.21 4.64
CA GLU A 100 0.10 -18.67 4.54
C GLU A 100 -1.08 -19.21 5.35
N ALA A 101 -1.18 -18.80 6.62
CA ALA A 101 -2.19 -19.33 7.54
C ALA A 101 -3.63 -18.96 7.16
N HIS A 102 -3.83 -17.76 6.62
CA HIS A 102 -5.18 -17.28 6.27
C HIS A 102 -5.47 -17.34 4.76
N GLY A 103 -4.49 -17.65 3.91
CA GLY A 103 -4.66 -17.71 2.48
C GLY A 103 -5.03 -16.37 1.83
N ILE A 104 -4.64 -15.25 2.41
CA ILE A 104 -4.98 -13.89 2.00
C ILE A 104 -3.76 -13.12 1.51
N PRO A 105 -3.92 -12.18 0.57
CA PRO A 105 -2.81 -11.33 0.18
C PRO A 105 -2.41 -10.36 1.30
N VAL A 106 -1.13 -10.05 1.35
CA VAL A 106 -0.55 -9.15 2.36
C VAL A 106 0.16 -7.97 1.74
N THR A 107 0.25 -6.87 2.48
CA THR A 107 0.98 -5.67 2.07
C THR A 107 1.65 -4.97 3.24
N SER A 108 2.79 -4.35 2.97
CA SER A 108 3.48 -3.44 3.87
C SER A 108 4.00 -2.23 3.11
N ASP A 109 4.21 -1.14 3.82
CA ASP A 109 5.03 -0.03 3.35
C ASP A 109 6.50 -0.25 3.77
N PHE A 110 7.42 0.32 2.98
CA PHE A 110 8.84 0.37 3.32
C PHE A 110 9.34 1.81 3.22
N SER A 111 10.28 2.19 4.08
CA SER A 111 10.81 3.55 4.19
C SER A 111 12.22 3.70 3.63
N ASP A 112 12.91 2.61 3.36
CA ASP A 112 14.22 2.58 2.72
C ASP A 112 14.17 1.82 1.39
N PRO A 113 14.74 2.37 0.29
CA PRO A 113 14.76 1.69 -1.01
C PRO A 113 15.41 0.31 -0.99
N SER A 114 16.38 0.05 -0.10
CA SER A 114 17.05 -1.24 0.02
C SER A 114 16.14 -2.38 0.48
N TRP A 115 15.02 -2.06 1.14
CA TRP A 115 14.07 -3.05 1.64
C TRP A 115 13.02 -3.46 0.59
N GLY A 116 12.97 -2.73 -0.53
CA GLY A 116 11.97 -2.96 -1.57
C GLY A 116 11.97 -4.39 -2.10
N ALA A 117 13.13 -4.96 -2.39
CA ALA A 117 13.25 -6.32 -2.92
C ALA A 117 12.68 -7.37 -1.93
N ALA A 118 13.15 -7.36 -0.68
CA ALA A 118 12.67 -8.29 0.35
C ALA A 118 11.15 -8.12 0.61
N THR A 119 10.65 -6.88 0.61
CA THR A 119 9.21 -6.62 0.74
C THR A 119 8.42 -7.22 -0.42
N GLY A 120 8.92 -7.10 -1.65
CA GLY A 120 8.28 -7.65 -2.86
C GLY A 120 8.30 -9.18 -2.93
N GLU A 121 9.24 -9.86 -2.27
CA GLU A 121 9.28 -11.32 -2.17
C GLU A 121 8.13 -11.87 -1.31
N VAL A 122 7.75 -11.16 -0.27
CA VAL A 122 6.73 -11.61 0.70
C VAL A 122 5.34 -11.01 0.37
N CYS A 123 5.29 -9.72 0.04
CA CYS A 123 4.03 -9.01 -0.15
C CYS A 123 3.46 -9.18 -1.57
N ASP A 124 2.15 -9.32 -1.66
CA ASP A 124 1.42 -9.39 -2.93
C ASP A 124 1.17 -8.00 -3.55
N MET A 125 1.32 -6.96 -2.74
CA MET A 125 1.31 -5.55 -3.11
C MET A 125 2.29 -4.81 -2.20
N VAL A 126 3.00 -3.80 -2.72
CA VAL A 126 3.92 -2.99 -1.93
C VAL A 126 3.41 -1.56 -1.79
N GLN A 127 3.63 -0.92 -0.65
CA GLN A 127 3.18 0.45 -0.43
C GLN A 127 4.35 1.43 -0.34
N VAL A 128 4.19 2.57 -1.03
CA VAL A 128 5.06 3.75 -0.85
C VAL A 128 4.39 4.71 0.14
N PRO A 129 5.04 5.03 1.27
CA PRO A 129 4.51 5.95 2.27
C PRO A 129 4.26 7.35 1.72
N ALA A 130 3.30 8.06 2.31
CA ALA A 130 2.89 9.38 1.86
C ALA A 130 4.03 10.40 1.84
N TYR A 131 4.88 10.42 2.87
CA TYR A 131 6.02 11.35 2.94
C TYR A 131 7.07 11.09 1.85
N LEU A 132 7.16 9.88 1.33
CA LEU A 132 8.16 9.45 0.35
C LEU A 132 7.61 9.39 -1.09
N CYS A 133 6.36 9.78 -1.31
CA CYS A 133 5.65 9.63 -2.58
C CYS A 133 6.29 10.34 -3.79
N ARG A 134 7.23 11.28 -3.55
CA ARG A 134 7.98 11.97 -4.60
C ARG A 134 9.39 11.43 -4.81
N GLN A 135 9.92 10.64 -3.88
CA GLN A 135 11.31 10.18 -3.88
C GLN A 135 11.56 9.19 -5.01
N THR A 136 12.41 9.57 -5.96
CA THR A 136 12.66 8.78 -7.18
C THR A 136 13.27 7.41 -6.86
N SER A 137 14.17 7.34 -5.87
CA SER A 137 14.76 6.07 -5.43
C SER A 137 13.72 5.11 -4.85
N MET A 138 12.78 5.62 -4.04
CA MET A 138 11.68 4.84 -3.48
C MET A 138 10.76 4.29 -4.56
N LEU A 139 10.36 5.15 -5.50
CA LEU A 139 9.49 4.74 -6.62
C LEU A 139 10.18 3.72 -7.53
N ARG A 140 11.50 3.87 -7.74
CA ARG A 140 12.27 2.88 -8.49
C ARG A 140 12.31 1.53 -7.78
N ALA A 141 12.58 1.53 -6.48
CA ALA A 141 12.59 0.30 -5.68
C ALA A 141 11.21 -0.38 -5.66
N ALA A 142 10.14 0.39 -5.50
CA ALA A 142 8.78 -0.14 -5.56
C ALA A 142 8.46 -0.72 -6.95
N ALA A 143 8.80 -0.04 -8.03
CA ALA A 143 8.59 -0.54 -9.39
C ALA A 143 9.36 -1.84 -9.66
N ALA A 144 10.60 -1.92 -9.16
CA ALA A 144 11.48 -3.09 -9.36
C ALA A 144 10.97 -4.37 -8.69
N THR A 145 10.04 -4.29 -7.74
CA THR A 145 9.41 -5.47 -7.14
C THR A 145 8.53 -6.24 -8.12
N GLY A 146 8.08 -5.60 -9.20
CA GLY A 146 7.09 -6.16 -10.14
C GLY A 146 5.69 -6.32 -9.56
N LYS A 147 5.47 -5.99 -8.30
CA LYS A 147 4.17 -6.07 -7.61
C LYS A 147 3.32 -4.82 -7.86
N PRO A 148 1.99 -4.89 -7.71
CA PRO A 148 1.17 -3.69 -7.65
C PRO A 148 1.70 -2.71 -6.61
N VAL A 149 1.76 -1.43 -6.96
CA VAL A 149 2.28 -0.38 -6.09
C VAL A 149 1.14 0.46 -5.55
N HIS A 150 0.94 0.40 -4.25
CA HIS A 150 0.01 1.25 -3.51
C HIS A 150 0.71 2.56 -3.14
N LEU A 151 0.51 3.59 -3.94
CA LEU A 151 1.14 4.89 -3.78
C LEU A 151 0.25 5.84 -2.99
N LYS A 152 0.64 6.18 -1.76
CA LYS A 152 -0.12 7.13 -0.92
C LYS A 152 0.24 8.57 -1.27
N LYS A 153 -0.77 9.40 -1.51
CA LYS A 153 -0.58 10.84 -1.72
C LYS A 153 -0.05 11.50 -0.43
N GLY A 154 1.05 12.22 -0.54
CA GLY A 154 1.49 13.09 0.55
C GLY A 154 0.49 14.20 0.85
N GLN A 155 0.32 14.57 2.13
CA GLN A 155 -0.60 15.63 2.54
C GLN A 155 -0.22 16.99 1.94
N PHE A 156 1.07 17.17 1.63
CA PHE A 156 1.65 18.37 1.00
C PHE A 156 1.49 18.39 -0.53
N MET A 157 0.96 17.32 -1.12
CA MET A 157 0.76 17.18 -2.56
C MET A 157 -0.65 17.54 -2.98
N SER A 158 -0.79 18.27 -4.07
CA SER A 158 -2.08 18.33 -4.75
C SER A 158 -2.38 16.99 -5.43
N PRO A 159 -3.66 16.54 -5.47
CA PRO A 159 -4.02 15.29 -6.13
C PRO A 159 -3.52 15.22 -7.59
N TRP A 160 -3.59 16.34 -8.31
CA TRP A 160 -3.19 16.45 -9.72
C TRP A 160 -1.69 16.21 -9.94
N ASN A 161 -0.86 16.54 -8.94
CA ASN A 161 0.59 16.37 -9.04
C ASN A 161 1.04 14.91 -8.81
N MET A 162 0.16 14.04 -8.30
CA MET A 162 0.46 12.61 -8.17
C MET A 162 0.74 11.95 -9.52
N LYS A 163 0.21 12.49 -10.61
CA LYS A 163 0.55 12.02 -11.98
C LYS A 163 2.05 11.96 -12.25
N ASN A 164 2.85 12.85 -11.62
CA ASN A 164 4.30 12.85 -11.81
C ASN A 164 4.97 11.64 -11.12
N SER A 165 4.46 11.24 -9.97
CA SER A 165 4.93 10.03 -9.28
C SER A 165 4.50 8.75 -10.02
N CYS A 166 3.27 8.71 -10.56
CA CYS A 166 2.82 7.62 -11.42
C CYS A 166 3.70 7.47 -12.66
N ARG A 167 3.99 8.57 -13.36
CA ARG A 167 4.88 8.56 -14.55
C ARG A 167 6.29 8.04 -14.23
N LYS A 168 6.80 8.27 -13.00
CA LYS A 168 8.09 7.68 -12.60
C LYS A 168 7.98 6.16 -12.45
N LEU A 169 6.91 5.65 -11.83
CA LEU A 169 6.68 4.20 -11.71
C LEU A 169 6.55 3.56 -13.10
N GLU A 170 5.76 4.17 -13.99
CA GLU A 170 5.59 3.75 -15.39
C GLU A 170 6.93 3.73 -16.14
N ALA A 171 7.75 4.79 -15.98
CA ALA A 171 9.07 4.89 -16.59
C ALA A 171 10.05 3.82 -16.07
N PHE A 172 9.83 3.29 -14.86
CA PHE A 172 10.58 2.17 -14.29
C PHE A 172 9.93 0.81 -14.60
N GLY A 173 8.93 0.77 -15.49
CA GLY A 173 8.33 -0.45 -16.00
C GLY A 173 7.17 -1.01 -15.18
N ASN A 174 6.62 -0.25 -14.22
CA ASN A 174 5.48 -0.69 -13.42
C ASN A 174 4.30 0.27 -13.58
N ASP A 175 3.23 -0.22 -14.18
CA ASP A 175 1.99 0.51 -14.43
C ASP A 175 0.81 -0.01 -13.57
N GLN A 176 1.06 -0.98 -12.66
CA GLN A 176 0.09 -1.51 -11.71
C GLN A 176 0.06 -0.61 -10.47
N ILE A 177 -0.64 0.52 -10.56
CA ILE A 177 -0.58 1.59 -9.55
C ILE A 177 -1.96 1.82 -8.95
N LEU A 178 -2.07 1.69 -7.62
CA LEU A 178 -3.20 2.15 -6.83
C LEU A 178 -2.84 3.48 -6.16
N LEU A 179 -3.69 4.48 -6.30
CA LEU A 179 -3.53 5.76 -5.61
C LEU A 179 -4.43 5.81 -4.38
N THR A 180 -3.88 6.23 -3.24
CA THR A 180 -4.66 6.51 -2.05
C THR A 180 -4.59 7.98 -1.72
N ASP A 181 -5.74 8.62 -1.64
CA ASP A 181 -5.86 9.90 -0.99
C ASP A 181 -5.92 9.71 0.53
N ARG A 182 -5.15 10.49 1.25
CA ARG A 182 -5.09 10.50 2.71
C ARG A 182 -5.20 11.92 3.27
N GLY A 183 -5.85 12.78 2.51
CA GLY A 183 -6.10 14.16 2.88
C GLY A 183 -4.93 15.09 2.59
N THR A 184 -5.13 16.32 3.01
CA THR A 184 -4.22 17.45 2.81
C THR A 184 -4.07 18.18 4.14
N PHE A 185 -2.92 18.79 4.37
CA PHE A 185 -2.75 19.76 5.45
C PHE A 185 -2.18 21.06 4.91
N PHE A 186 -2.42 22.15 5.62
CA PHE A 186 -1.83 23.44 5.36
C PHE A 186 -1.84 24.32 6.63
N GLY A 187 -1.07 25.41 6.62
CA GLY A 187 -1.16 26.43 7.65
C GLY A 187 -0.53 26.08 9.00
N TYR A 188 0.39 25.13 9.12
CA TYR A 188 1.07 24.83 10.39
C TYR A 188 0.11 24.70 11.58
N ASN A 189 -0.93 23.85 11.47
CA ASN A 189 -2.06 23.71 12.40
C ASN A 189 -3.05 24.91 12.39
N MET A 190 -2.98 25.75 11.40
CA MET A 190 -3.95 26.83 11.17
C MET A 190 -4.84 26.49 9.97
N LEU A 191 -6.12 26.71 10.11
CA LEU A 191 -7.10 26.56 9.05
C LEU A 191 -7.22 27.85 8.24
#